data_b1defea1bb41df7647f46e1444b05e95
#
_entry.id   b1defea1bb41df7647f46e1444b05e95
#
_cell.length_a   1.000
_cell.length_b   1.000
_cell.length_c   1.000
_cell.angle_alpha   90.00
_cell.angle_beta   90.00
_cell.angle_gamma   90.00
#
_symmetry.space_group_name_H-M   'P 1'
#
loop_
_entity.id
_entity.type
_entity.pdbx_description
1 polymer ?
#
loop_
_entity_poly.entity_id
_entity_poly.type
_entity_poly.pdbx_seq_one_letter_code
_entity_poly.pdbx_strand_id
1 'polypeptide(L)'
;MDYPQEHIKPYGEDGKKSEQVEEMFDNIAPAYDKLNHTLSLGIDRSWRRKAINWLKPFQPKRIMDVATGTGDFAILACRELQPDELIGTDISEGMMDVGRNKVKQAHLSDKISFARED
;
A
#
# COMPACT_ATOMS: atom_id res chain seq x y z
N MET A 1 12.91 -10.93 11.85
CA MET A 1 12.25 -10.19 12.92
C MET A 1 10.81 -10.65 13.06
N ASP A 2 10.44 -11.00 14.27
CA ASP A 2 9.06 -11.41 14.54
C ASP A 2 8.20 -10.22 14.86
N TYR A 3 7.02 -10.18 14.28
CA TYR A 3 6.05 -9.15 14.57
C TYR A 3 5.06 -9.67 15.61
N PRO A 4 4.61 -8.81 16.54
CA PRO A 4 3.68 -9.25 17.58
C PRO A 4 2.44 -9.94 17.03
N GLN A 5 1.92 -9.51 15.93
CA GLN A 5 0.74 -10.10 15.33
C GLN A 5 0.96 -11.53 14.87
N GLU A 6 2.16 -11.94 14.61
CA GLU A 6 2.44 -13.32 14.23
C GLU A 6 2.26 -14.27 15.39
N HIS A 7 2.44 -13.77 16.60
CA HIS A 7 2.31 -14.59 17.81
C HIS A 7 0.89 -14.66 18.33
N ILE A 8 0.02 -13.80 17.90
CA ILE A 8 -1.38 -13.79 18.33
C ILE A 8 -2.32 -14.39 17.32
N LYS A 9 -1.76 -15.02 16.32
CA LYS A 9 -2.52 -15.71 15.32
C LYS A 9 -3.43 -16.76 15.95
N PRO A 10 -4.68 -16.88 15.54
CA PRO A 10 -5.61 -17.79 16.20
C PRO A 10 -5.40 -19.25 15.89
N TYR A 11 -4.34 -19.64 15.25
CA TYR A 11 -3.99 -21.03 15.07
C TYR A 11 -5.19 -21.87 14.60
N GLY A 12 -5.11 -22.70 13.73
CA GLY A 12 -6.22 -23.51 13.26
C GLY A 12 -7.38 -22.74 12.65
N GLU A 13 -7.45 -21.44 12.91
CA GLU A 13 -8.48 -20.58 12.37
C GLU A 13 -7.87 -19.43 11.57
N ASP A 14 -6.72 -19.67 11.00
CA ASP A 14 -5.97 -18.65 10.29
C ASP A 14 -6.76 -17.98 9.17
N GLY A 15 -7.50 -18.78 8.39
CA GLY A 15 -8.32 -18.23 7.32
C GLY A 15 -9.42 -17.33 7.84
N LYS A 16 -10.08 -17.73 8.91
CA LYS A 16 -11.13 -16.96 9.54
C LYS A 16 -10.58 -15.68 10.15
N LYS A 17 -9.42 -15.75 10.78
CA LYS A 17 -8.76 -14.58 11.34
C LYS A 17 -8.34 -13.61 10.25
N SER A 18 -7.81 -14.13 9.16
CA SER A 18 -7.42 -13.32 8.01
C SER A 18 -8.63 -12.56 7.44
N GLU A 19 -9.78 -13.24 7.32
CA GLU A 19 -11.00 -12.59 6.87
C GLU A 19 -11.46 -11.49 7.80
N GLN A 20 -11.37 -11.70 9.11
CA GLN A 20 -11.73 -10.70 10.10
C GLN A 20 -10.84 -9.47 10.03
N VAL A 21 -9.54 -9.68 9.86
CA VAL A 21 -8.58 -8.59 9.74
C VAL A 21 -8.84 -7.82 8.45
N GLU A 22 -9.08 -8.50 7.35
CA GLU A 22 -9.41 -7.88 6.08
C GLU A 22 -10.67 -7.03 6.20
N GLU A 23 -11.73 -7.57 6.79
CA GLU A 23 -12.97 -6.83 6.98
C GLU A 23 -12.76 -5.57 7.82
N MET A 24 -11.96 -5.68 8.89
CA MET A 24 -11.64 -4.53 9.71
C MET A 24 -10.97 -3.43 8.89
N PHE A 25 -9.95 -3.78 8.11
CA PHE A 25 -9.26 -2.79 7.28
C PHE A 25 -10.16 -2.23 6.18
N ASP A 26 -11.02 -3.06 5.60
CA ASP A 26 -11.97 -2.59 4.59
C ASP A 26 -12.91 -1.53 5.17
N ASN A 27 -13.37 -1.74 6.41
CA ASN A 27 -14.30 -0.84 7.05
C ASN A 27 -13.66 0.48 7.46
N ILE A 28 -12.40 0.47 7.84
CA ILE A 28 -11.72 1.69 8.31
C ILE A 28 -10.87 2.37 7.25
N ALA A 29 -10.78 1.81 6.05
CA ALA A 29 -9.84 2.31 5.04
C ALA A 29 -9.92 3.82 4.79
N PRO A 30 -11.09 4.41 4.57
CA PRO A 30 -11.15 5.87 4.34
C PRO A 30 -10.70 6.68 5.55
N ALA A 31 -11.11 6.26 6.75
CA ALA A 31 -10.73 6.94 7.99
C ALA A 31 -9.25 6.72 8.29
N TYR A 32 -8.76 5.52 8.05
CA TYR A 32 -7.35 5.20 8.26
C TYR A 32 -6.44 6.04 7.38
N ASP A 33 -6.80 6.20 6.12
CA ASP A 33 -6.02 7.02 5.20
C ASP A 33 -5.93 8.46 5.68
N LYS A 34 -7.06 9.05 6.06
CA LYS A 34 -7.10 10.41 6.56
C LYS A 34 -6.29 10.56 7.85
N LEU A 35 -6.44 9.62 8.78
CA LEU A 35 -5.72 9.63 10.04
C LEU A 35 -4.22 9.50 9.82
N ASN A 36 -3.82 8.62 8.95
CA ASN A 36 -2.43 8.38 8.62
C ASN A 36 -1.78 9.66 8.07
N HIS A 37 -2.45 10.34 7.17
CA HIS A 37 -1.98 11.60 6.64
C HIS A 37 -1.83 12.66 7.72
N THR A 38 -2.74 12.69 8.68
CA THR A 38 -2.70 13.67 9.75
C THR A 38 -1.59 13.38 10.75
N LEU A 39 -1.42 12.11 11.16
CA LEU A 39 -0.48 11.74 12.20
C LEU A 39 0.95 11.55 11.72
N SER A 40 1.13 11.12 10.49
CA SER A 40 2.44 10.75 9.97
C SER A 40 2.98 11.77 8.97
N LEU A 41 2.40 12.93 8.90
CA LEU A 41 2.60 13.89 7.81
C LEU A 41 4.07 14.12 7.43
N GLY A 42 4.91 14.54 8.34
CA GLY A 42 6.31 14.84 8.04
C GLY A 42 7.17 13.59 7.90
N ILE A 43 6.99 12.66 8.82
CA ILE A 43 7.81 11.46 8.93
C ILE A 43 7.58 10.55 7.72
N ASP A 44 6.31 10.34 7.38
CA ASP A 44 5.92 9.46 6.28
C ASP A 44 6.50 9.95 4.96
N ARG A 45 6.36 11.24 4.69
CA ARG A 45 6.89 11.85 3.48
C ARG A 45 8.40 11.75 3.40
N SER A 46 9.08 11.95 4.52
CA SER A 46 10.52 11.85 4.59
C SER A 46 11.00 10.43 4.26
N TRP A 47 10.34 9.42 4.81
CA TRP A 47 10.67 8.01 4.54
C TRP A 47 10.47 7.65 3.08
N ARG A 48 9.34 8.04 2.53
CA ARG A 48 9.03 7.77 1.14
C ARG A 48 10.04 8.43 0.22
N ARG A 49 10.38 9.67 0.51
CA ARG A 49 11.35 10.40 -0.30
C ARG A 49 12.72 9.75 -0.25
N LYS A 50 13.15 9.29 0.92
CA LYS A 50 14.43 8.58 1.06
C LYS A 50 14.45 7.30 0.25
N ALA A 51 13.36 6.52 0.31
CA ALA A 51 13.25 5.29 -0.45
C ALA A 51 13.34 5.56 -1.95
N ILE A 52 12.62 6.57 -2.43
CA ILE A 52 12.63 6.95 -3.83
C ILE A 52 14.04 7.37 -4.26
N ASN A 53 14.68 8.21 -3.49
CA ASN A 53 16.03 8.69 -3.82
C ASN A 53 17.03 7.55 -3.86
N TRP A 54 16.86 6.54 -3.00
CA TRP A 54 17.72 5.37 -2.97
C TRP A 54 17.52 4.50 -4.22
N LEU A 55 16.31 4.45 -4.74
CA LEU A 55 15.98 3.63 -5.91
C LEU A 55 16.28 4.31 -7.24
N LYS A 56 16.36 5.63 -7.27
CA LYS A 56 16.57 6.37 -8.52
C LYS A 56 17.74 5.89 -9.38
N PRO A 57 18.92 5.63 -8.81
CA PRO A 57 20.05 5.19 -9.64
C PRO A 57 19.82 3.88 -10.35
N PHE A 58 18.94 3.03 -9.84
CA PHE A 58 18.66 1.72 -10.41
C PHE A 58 17.68 1.76 -11.57
N GLN A 59 16.96 2.85 -11.74
CA GLN A 59 15.97 3.04 -12.82
C GLN A 59 15.04 1.83 -12.98
N PRO A 60 14.31 1.45 -11.92
CA PRO A 60 13.48 0.26 -11.96
C PRO A 60 12.38 0.38 -13.02
N LYS A 61 12.21 -0.66 -13.81
CA LYS A 61 11.18 -0.71 -14.86
C LYS A 61 9.87 -1.27 -14.36
N ARG A 62 9.94 -2.20 -13.43
CA ARG A 62 8.78 -2.87 -12.84
C ARG A 62 8.92 -2.84 -11.33
N ILE A 63 7.86 -2.40 -10.66
CA ILE A 63 7.86 -2.26 -9.20
C ILE A 63 6.66 -3.00 -8.64
N MET A 64 6.88 -3.73 -7.55
CA MET A 64 5.81 -4.31 -6.77
C MET A 64 5.84 -3.69 -5.38
N ASP A 65 4.73 -3.08 -4.99
CA ASP A 65 4.58 -2.46 -3.68
C ASP A 65 3.71 -3.37 -2.81
N VAL A 66 4.37 -4.17 -1.96
CA VAL A 66 3.69 -5.12 -1.09
C VAL A 66 3.10 -4.38 0.10
N ALA A 67 1.86 -4.72 0.45
CA ALA A 67 1.09 -4.03 1.48
C ALA A 67 0.93 -2.54 1.14
N THR A 68 0.48 -2.29 -0.05
CA THR A 68 0.40 -0.95 -0.64
C THR A 68 -0.57 -0.01 0.08
N GLY A 69 -1.53 -0.56 0.84
CA GLY A 69 -2.54 0.22 1.53
C GLY A 69 -3.38 1.03 0.57
N THR A 70 -3.44 2.34 0.77
CA THR A 70 -4.20 3.24 -0.09
C THR A 70 -3.38 3.79 -1.25
N GLY A 71 -2.18 3.25 -1.47
CA GLY A 71 -1.41 3.52 -2.68
C GLY A 71 -0.59 4.80 -2.71
N ASP A 72 -0.40 5.46 -1.59
CA ASP A 72 0.34 6.73 -1.57
C ASP A 72 1.78 6.57 -2.03
N PHE A 73 2.47 5.53 -1.53
CA PHE A 73 3.83 5.27 -1.96
C PHE A 73 3.89 4.87 -3.42
N ALA A 74 2.94 4.05 -3.86
CA ALA A 74 2.87 3.62 -5.25
C ALA A 74 2.75 4.81 -6.20
N ILE A 75 1.89 5.77 -5.87
CA ILE A 75 1.71 6.97 -6.67
C ILE A 75 3.00 7.79 -6.71
N LEU A 76 3.62 7.99 -5.56
CA LEU A 76 4.88 8.75 -5.49
C LEU A 76 5.98 8.05 -6.29
N ALA A 77 6.13 6.74 -6.12
CA ALA A 77 7.13 5.97 -6.84
C ALA A 77 6.92 6.04 -8.35
N CYS A 78 5.68 5.94 -8.77
CA CYS A 78 5.37 6.00 -10.21
C CYS A 78 5.74 7.37 -10.80
N ARG A 79 5.43 8.45 -10.08
CA ARG A 79 5.74 9.80 -10.53
C ARG A 79 7.23 10.08 -10.58
N GLU A 80 7.94 9.62 -9.56
CA GLU A 80 9.36 9.97 -9.41
C GLU A 80 10.30 9.03 -10.15
N LEU A 81 9.97 7.75 -10.21
CA LEU A 81 10.82 6.74 -10.83
C LEU A 81 10.42 6.41 -12.26
N GLN A 82 9.20 6.74 -12.64
CA GLN A 82 8.66 6.52 -13.98
C GLN A 82 8.88 5.09 -14.50
N PRO A 83 8.45 4.08 -13.74
CA PRO A 83 8.56 2.69 -14.19
C PRO A 83 7.59 2.41 -15.34
N ASP A 84 7.81 1.32 -16.04
CA ASP A 84 6.85 0.87 -17.07
C ASP A 84 5.56 0.40 -16.43
N GLU A 85 5.66 -0.29 -15.30
CA GLU A 85 4.46 -0.70 -14.56
C GLU A 85 4.76 -0.78 -13.06
N LEU A 86 3.73 -0.56 -12.27
CA LEU A 86 3.78 -0.73 -10.82
C LEU A 86 2.54 -1.49 -10.37
N ILE A 87 2.72 -2.55 -9.59
CA ILE A 87 1.62 -3.33 -9.02
C ILE A 87 1.64 -3.15 -7.51
N GLY A 88 0.55 -2.65 -6.95
CA GLY A 88 0.36 -2.59 -5.52
C GLY A 88 -0.44 -3.79 -5.05
N THR A 89 0.01 -4.45 -3.99
CA THR A 89 -0.71 -5.59 -3.42
C THR A 89 -1.11 -5.32 -1.98
N ASP A 90 -2.26 -5.84 -1.59
CA ASP A 90 -2.75 -5.74 -0.22
C ASP A 90 -3.79 -6.81 0.03
N ILE A 91 -4.04 -7.12 1.30
CA ILE A 91 -5.09 -8.05 1.67
C ILE A 91 -6.45 -7.36 1.73
N SER A 92 -6.48 -6.04 1.83
CA SER A 92 -7.71 -5.28 1.99
C SER A 92 -8.17 -4.67 0.66
N GLU A 93 -9.30 -5.14 0.16
CA GLU A 93 -9.92 -4.55 -1.02
C GLU A 93 -10.37 -3.12 -0.74
N GLY A 94 -10.84 -2.84 0.47
CA GLY A 94 -11.26 -1.48 0.83
C GLY A 94 -10.13 -0.48 0.73
N MET A 95 -8.94 -0.86 1.21
CA MET A 95 -7.76 -0.01 1.08
C MET A 95 -7.38 0.20 -0.38
N MET A 96 -7.41 -0.88 -1.17
CA MET A 96 -7.05 -0.80 -2.58
C MET A 96 -8.08 -0.01 -3.37
N ASP A 97 -9.36 -0.05 -2.99
CA ASP A 97 -10.37 0.76 -3.67
C ASP A 97 -10.11 2.26 -3.46
N VAL A 98 -9.71 2.64 -2.26
CA VAL A 98 -9.28 4.02 -2.00
C VAL A 98 -8.06 4.35 -2.89
N GLY A 99 -7.11 3.42 -2.97
CA GLY A 99 -5.93 3.58 -3.81
C GLY A 99 -6.27 3.70 -5.29
N ARG A 100 -7.18 2.88 -5.78
CA ARG A 100 -7.63 2.94 -7.18
C ARG A 100 -8.22 4.30 -7.51
N ASN A 101 -9.01 4.87 -6.61
CA ASN A 101 -9.56 6.20 -6.80
C ASN A 101 -8.47 7.27 -6.82
N LYS A 102 -7.49 7.18 -5.94
CA LYS A 102 -6.36 8.11 -5.91
C LYS A 102 -5.55 8.02 -7.21
N VAL A 103 -5.28 6.81 -7.68
CA VAL A 103 -4.55 6.58 -8.92
C VAL A 103 -5.30 7.16 -10.11
N LYS A 104 -6.61 6.99 -10.14
CA LYS A 104 -7.45 7.55 -11.19
C LYS A 104 -7.38 9.07 -11.19
N GLN A 105 -7.49 9.69 -10.02
CA GLN A 105 -7.40 11.14 -9.88
C GLN A 105 -6.02 11.66 -10.27
N ALA A 106 -4.99 10.86 -10.09
CA ALA A 106 -3.62 11.21 -10.45
C ALA A 106 -3.30 10.91 -11.93
N HIS A 107 -4.26 10.35 -12.67
CA HIS A 107 -4.08 9.98 -14.09
C HIS A 107 -2.98 8.94 -14.31
N LEU A 108 -2.87 7.97 -13.37
CA LEU A 108 -1.85 6.93 -13.42
C LEU A 108 -2.43 5.53 -13.58
N SER A 109 -3.70 5.41 -13.97
CA SER A 109 -4.36 4.10 -14.08
C SER A 109 -3.73 3.18 -15.12
N ASP A 110 -3.03 3.74 -16.10
CA ASP A 110 -2.34 2.95 -17.11
C ASP A 110 -0.98 2.43 -16.63
N LYS A 111 -0.48 2.93 -15.52
CA LYS A 111 0.82 2.53 -14.96
C LYS A 111 0.69 1.73 -13.69
N ILE A 112 -0.31 2.02 -12.88
CA ILE A 112 -0.49 1.41 -11.56
C ILE A 112 -1.72 0.53 -11.56
N SER A 113 -1.54 -0.71 -11.13
CA SER A 113 -2.65 -1.64 -10.91
C SER A 113 -2.55 -2.21 -9.49
N PHE A 114 -3.64 -2.79 -9.02
CA PHE A 114 -3.71 -3.38 -7.68
C PHE A 114 -4.14 -4.83 -7.78
N ALA A 115 -3.54 -5.66 -6.94
CA ALA A 115 -3.88 -7.08 -6.87
C ALA A 115 -3.99 -7.49 -5.41
N ARG A 116 -5.00 -8.28 -5.10
CA ARG A 116 -5.19 -8.76 -3.73
C ARG A 116 -4.14 -9.81 -3.40
N GLU A 117 -3.58 -9.70 -2.21
CA GLU A 117 -2.71 -10.73 -1.63
C GLU A 117 -3.53 -11.81 -0.95
N ASP A 118 -3.07 -13.02 -1.03
CA ASP A 118 -3.66 -14.13 -0.29
C ASP A 118 -3.00 -14.34 1.07
#